data_0f8b465c5b218dda0360cffc1a3545e5
#
_entry.id   0f8b465c5b218dda0360cffc1a3545e5
#
_cell.length_a   1.000
_cell.length_b   1.000
_cell.length_c   1.000
_cell.angle_alpha   90.00
_cell.angle_beta   90.00
_cell.angle_gamma   90.00
#
_symmetry.space_group_name_H-M   'P 1'
#
loop_
_entity.id
_entity.type
_entity.pdbx_description
1 polymer ?
#
loop_
_entity_poly.entity_id
_entity_poly.type
_entity_poly.pdbx_seq_one_letter_code
_entity_poly.pdbx_strand_id
1 'polypeptide(L)'
;MDGRDKPGHDGTPGLDPKTGKPVNYNPNADMQVYNEGSHGTRAKPKGEKLCPSHNGGKNWEPSAYNPDLGLLYIPSIEGCNYIELVEQKDMVDQGGPVKPRERFMGGAPKTPDRLYGSLKAIDPATGEIKAVQKLEYPNMAGVLATAGNLVFLGHYDGTFAAYDAKTLNEMWSFNVGSPIQAPPVTYAVNGKQYVAVLVGARMWPYIIQNAPELKNQMTASMLYVFSL
;
A
#
# COMPACT_ATOMS: atom_id res chain seq x y z
N MET A 1 -4.89 -5.17 28.73
CA MET A 1 -5.60 -5.79 27.60
C MET A 1 -4.71 -5.63 26.40
N ASP A 2 -4.23 -6.73 25.87
CA ASP A 2 -3.31 -6.78 24.74
C ASP A 2 -4.10 -6.36 23.48
N GLY A 3 -3.54 -5.41 22.71
CA GLY A 3 -4.20 -4.87 21.49
C GLY A 3 -4.40 -5.90 20.36
N ARG A 4 -4.00 -7.16 20.60
CA ARG A 4 -4.15 -8.29 19.69
C ARG A 4 -5.56 -8.87 19.60
N ASP A 5 -6.42 -8.54 20.58
CA ASP A 5 -7.79 -9.09 20.68
C ASP A 5 -8.88 -8.11 20.23
N LYS A 6 -8.51 -6.96 19.67
CA LYS A 6 -9.51 -6.08 19.07
C LYS A 6 -9.79 -6.55 17.64
N PRO A 7 -11.07 -6.75 17.26
CA PRO A 7 -11.43 -6.93 15.85
C PRO A 7 -10.77 -5.81 15.04
N GLY A 8 -10.17 -6.14 13.92
CA GLY A 8 -9.67 -5.13 13.00
C GLY A 8 -10.77 -4.11 12.68
N HIS A 9 -10.41 -2.89 12.32
CA HIS A 9 -11.36 -1.83 11.97
C HIS A 9 -12.35 -2.22 10.85
N ASP A 10 -12.07 -3.32 10.16
CA ASP A 10 -12.84 -3.92 9.08
C ASP A 10 -13.78 -5.04 9.55
N GLY A 11 -13.86 -5.31 10.85
CA GLY A 11 -14.62 -6.43 11.39
C GLY A 11 -13.97 -7.80 11.18
N THR A 12 -12.74 -7.85 10.64
CA THR A 12 -12.02 -9.13 10.47
C THR A 12 -11.59 -9.65 11.84
N PRO A 13 -11.95 -10.87 12.22
CA PRO A 13 -11.53 -11.46 13.48
C PRO A 13 -10.02 -11.64 13.49
N GLY A 14 -9.39 -11.38 14.64
CA GLY A 14 -7.98 -11.65 14.88
C GLY A 14 -7.61 -13.11 14.69
N LEU A 15 -6.32 -13.40 14.62
CA LEU A 15 -5.82 -14.77 14.66
C LEU A 15 -5.74 -15.27 16.10
N ASP A 16 -6.10 -16.52 16.32
CA ASP A 16 -5.81 -17.22 17.57
C ASP A 16 -4.28 -17.42 17.67
N PRO A 17 -3.62 -16.84 18.70
CA PRO A 17 -2.17 -16.89 18.81
C PRO A 17 -1.62 -18.31 19.06
N LYS A 18 -2.45 -19.25 19.50
CA LYS A 18 -2.05 -20.64 19.75
C LYS A 18 -2.13 -21.52 18.51
N THR A 19 -3.14 -21.30 17.69
CA THR A 19 -3.42 -22.15 16.53
C THR A 19 -3.03 -21.49 15.21
N GLY A 20 -2.84 -20.17 15.19
CA GLY A 20 -2.61 -19.39 13.97
C GLY A 20 -3.83 -19.30 13.05
N LYS A 21 -4.98 -19.81 13.50
CA LYS A 21 -6.22 -19.80 12.72
C LYS A 21 -7.05 -18.55 13.07
N PRO A 22 -7.87 -18.06 12.14
CA PRO A 22 -8.84 -17.02 12.45
C PRO A 22 -9.75 -17.42 13.60
N VAL A 23 -10.08 -16.49 14.48
CA VAL A 23 -10.90 -16.75 15.69
C VAL A 23 -12.24 -17.40 15.34
N ASN A 24 -12.83 -17.04 14.20
CA ASN A 24 -14.09 -17.60 13.71
C ASN A 24 -13.89 -18.72 12.68
N TYR A 25 -12.73 -19.41 12.71
CA TYR A 25 -12.48 -20.51 11.78
C TYR A 25 -13.52 -21.61 11.94
N ASN A 26 -14.23 -21.95 10.85
CA ASN A 26 -15.17 -23.05 10.79
C ASN A 26 -14.53 -24.25 10.07
N PRO A 27 -14.17 -25.34 10.77
CA PRO A 27 -13.53 -26.50 10.17
C PRO A 27 -14.44 -27.29 9.20
N ASN A 28 -15.76 -27.04 9.24
CA ASN A 28 -16.75 -27.75 8.41
C ASN A 28 -17.17 -26.94 7.16
N ALA A 29 -16.62 -25.74 6.96
CA ALA A 29 -16.94 -24.92 5.80
C ALA A 29 -15.91 -25.13 4.69
N ASP A 30 -16.37 -25.34 3.47
CA ASP A 30 -15.52 -25.44 2.28
C ASP A 30 -14.76 -24.13 2.01
N MET A 31 -15.38 -23.00 2.34
CA MET A 31 -14.80 -21.67 2.25
C MET A 31 -15.05 -20.87 3.52
N GLN A 32 -14.01 -20.20 4.02
CA GLN A 32 -14.14 -19.32 5.17
C GLN A 32 -14.66 -17.95 4.74
N VAL A 33 -15.72 -17.47 5.39
CA VAL A 33 -16.29 -16.14 5.18
C VAL A 33 -16.22 -15.36 6.49
N TYR A 34 -15.36 -14.34 6.56
CA TYR A 34 -15.12 -13.58 7.79
C TYR A 34 -15.79 -12.22 7.82
N ASN A 35 -16.17 -11.71 6.65
CA ASN A 35 -16.86 -10.44 6.50
C ASN A 35 -18.05 -10.65 5.56
N GLU A 36 -19.12 -11.20 6.11
CA GLU A 36 -20.34 -11.50 5.38
C GLU A 36 -20.95 -10.19 4.83
N GLY A 37 -21.35 -10.20 3.56
CA GLY A 37 -21.89 -9.02 2.88
C GLY A 37 -20.85 -8.09 2.26
N SER A 38 -19.57 -8.27 2.53
CA SER A 38 -18.49 -7.44 1.96
C SER A 38 -18.35 -7.59 0.45
N HIS A 39 -18.67 -8.76 -0.09
CA HIS A 39 -18.63 -9.03 -1.53
C HIS A 39 -20.02 -8.95 -2.16
N GLY A 40 -20.03 -8.47 -3.40
CA GLY A 40 -21.25 -8.45 -4.20
C GLY A 40 -21.73 -9.86 -4.56
N THR A 41 -23.02 -9.98 -4.78
CA THR A 41 -23.66 -11.18 -5.33
C THR A 41 -24.44 -10.79 -6.57
N ARG A 42 -24.95 -11.76 -7.35
CA ARG A 42 -25.82 -11.45 -8.49
C ARG A 42 -27.09 -10.69 -8.09
N ALA A 43 -27.63 -10.98 -6.90
CA ALA A 43 -28.82 -10.31 -6.38
C ALA A 43 -28.52 -8.92 -5.80
N LYS A 44 -27.30 -8.73 -5.26
CA LYS A 44 -26.80 -7.47 -4.71
C LYS A 44 -25.40 -7.21 -5.27
N PRO A 45 -25.30 -6.67 -6.50
CA PRO A 45 -23.99 -6.55 -7.17
C PRO A 45 -22.98 -5.68 -6.44
N LYS A 46 -23.44 -4.64 -5.73
CA LYS A 46 -22.60 -3.78 -4.93
C LYS A 46 -22.32 -4.42 -3.58
N GLY A 47 -21.04 -4.72 -3.30
CA GLY A 47 -20.59 -5.15 -2.00
C GLY A 47 -20.62 -4.04 -0.96
N GLU A 48 -20.41 -4.37 0.29
CA GLU A 48 -20.30 -3.41 1.38
C GLU A 48 -18.90 -2.76 1.41
N LYS A 49 -18.77 -1.69 2.18
CA LYS A 49 -17.50 -0.96 2.34
C LYS A 49 -16.45 -1.84 3.01
N LEU A 50 -15.30 -2.00 2.36
CA LEU A 50 -14.13 -2.74 2.84
C LEU A 50 -13.02 -1.79 3.25
N CYS A 51 -12.45 -1.98 4.44
CA CYS A 51 -11.28 -1.27 4.94
C CYS A 51 -10.27 -2.27 5.52
N PRO A 52 -9.01 -2.28 5.10
CA PRO A 52 -8.45 -1.45 4.02
C PRO A 52 -9.05 -1.77 2.65
N SER A 53 -8.71 -0.95 1.65
CA SER A 53 -9.17 -1.15 0.28
C SER A 53 -8.73 -2.52 -0.30
N HIS A 54 -9.27 -2.89 -1.48
CA HIS A 54 -8.91 -4.14 -2.17
C HIS A 54 -7.41 -4.29 -2.48
N ASN A 55 -6.65 -3.18 -2.45
CA ASN A 55 -5.19 -3.21 -2.56
C ASN A 55 -4.49 -3.57 -1.24
N GLY A 56 -5.26 -3.77 -0.16
CA GLY A 56 -4.74 -4.00 1.17
C GLY A 56 -4.22 -2.72 1.83
N GLY A 57 -3.92 -2.78 3.11
CA GLY A 57 -3.20 -1.73 3.84
C GLY A 57 -1.71 -1.79 3.52
N LYS A 58 -1.14 -3.00 3.48
CA LYS A 58 0.23 -3.32 3.07
C LYS A 58 0.17 -4.33 1.94
N ASN A 59 0.85 -4.07 0.84
CA ASN A 59 0.97 -4.98 -0.28
C ASN A 59 2.40 -5.57 -0.33
N TRP A 60 2.93 -5.85 -1.50
CA TRP A 60 4.24 -6.51 -1.71
C TRP A 60 5.47 -5.60 -1.52
N GLU A 61 5.29 -4.29 -1.43
CA GLU A 61 6.40 -3.33 -1.32
C GLU A 61 7.29 -3.65 -0.11
N PRO A 62 8.63 -3.63 -0.26
CA PRO A 62 9.54 -3.94 0.84
C PRO A 62 9.38 -2.97 2.02
N SER A 63 9.30 -3.54 3.20
CA SER A 63 9.46 -2.81 4.47
C SER A 63 10.94 -2.79 4.85
N ALA A 64 11.33 -1.90 5.75
CA ALA A 64 12.70 -1.83 6.25
C ALA A 64 12.70 -1.93 7.78
N TYR A 65 13.76 -2.51 8.34
CA TYR A 65 13.95 -2.63 9.78
C TYR A 65 15.25 -1.92 10.19
N ASN A 66 15.18 -1.10 11.24
CA ASN A 66 16.35 -0.51 11.88
C ASN A 66 16.61 -1.24 13.20
N PRO A 67 17.67 -2.05 13.31
CA PRO A 67 17.96 -2.83 14.51
C PRO A 67 18.39 -1.97 15.70
N ASP A 68 19.00 -0.82 15.46
CA ASP A 68 19.46 0.07 16.54
C ASP A 68 18.28 0.76 17.25
N LEU A 69 17.20 1.00 16.52
CA LEU A 69 15.97 1.60 17.05
C LEU A 69 14.91 0.56 17.40
N GLY A 70 15.05 -0.69 16.93
CA GLY A 70 14.04 -1.73 17.06
C GLY A 70 12.75 -1.41 16.30
N LEU A 71 12.82 -0.62 15.22
CA LEU A 71 11.65 -0.15 14.50
C LEU A 71 11.56 -0.75 13.09
N LEU A 72 10.35 -1.21 12.74
CA LEU A 72 9.96 -1.66 11.41
C LEU A 72 9.19 -0.54 10.71
N TYR A 73 9.64 -0.15 9.52
CA TYR A 73 9.01 0.89 8.69
C TYR A 73 8.16 0.25 7.61
N ILE A 74 6.86 0.59 7.62
CA ILE A 74 5.86 0.01 6.71
C ILE A 74 5.20 1.12 5.91
N PRO A 75 5.35 1.11 4.57
CA PRO A 75 4.53 1.94 3.69
C PRO A 75 3.15 1.30 3.56
N SER A 76 2.10 2.09 3.55
CA SER A 76 0.73 1.57 3.44
C SER A 76 -0.19 2.43 2.59
N ILE A 77 -1.25 1.79 2.11
CA ILE A 77 -2.38 2.41 1.45
C ILE A 77 -3.50 2.51 2.48
N GLU A 78 -4.00 3.71 2.67
CA GLU A 78 -5.07 4.00 3.61
C GLU A 78 -6.37 4.33 2.87
N GLY A 79 -7.48 3.93 3.47
CA GLY A 79 -8.81 4.18 2.96
C GLY A 79 -9.55 2.91 2.59
N CYS A 80 -10.76 3.08 2.10
CA CYS A 80 -11.73 2.02 1.92
C CYS A 80 -12.28 2.02 0.51
N ASN A 81 -12.81 0.89 0.08
CA ASN A 81 -13.57 0.78 -1.16
C ASN A 81 -14.70 -0.25 -1.03
N TYR A 82 -15.45 -0.45 -2.09
CA TYR A 82 -16.30 -1.60 -2.29
C TYR A 82 -16.05 -2.19 -3.69
N ILE A 83 -16.40 -3.45 -3.87
CA ILE A 83 -16.34 -4.11 -5.18
C ILE A 83 -17.75 -4.17 -5.73
N GLU A 84 -17.92 -3.69 -6.95
CA GLU A 84 -19.18 -3.78 -7.68
C GLU A 84 -19.05 -4.82 -8.79
N LEU A 85 -19.90 -5.86 -8.74
CA LEU A 85 -19.95 -6.88 -9.77
C LEU A 85 -20.64 -6.33 -11.01
N VAL A 86 -20.15 -6.70 -12.18
CA VAL A 86 -20.75 -6.37 -13.47
C VAL A 86 -20.92 -7.62 -14.30
N GLU A 87 -22.01 -7.69 -15.08
CA GLU A 87 -22.16 -8.74 -16.07
C GLU A 87 -21.22 -8.47 -17.25
N GLN A 88 -20.73 -9.54 -17.86
CA GLN A 88 -19.81 -9.44 -18.99
C GLN A 88 -20.35 -8.56 -20.14
N LYS A 89 -21.65 -8.63 -20.40
CA LYS A 89 -22.31 -7.81 -21.44
C LYS A 89 -22.29 -6.31 -21.16
N ASP A 90 -22.18 -5.92 -19.88
CA ASP A 90 -22.25 -4.52 -19.43
C ASP A 90 -20.86 -3.88 -19.23
N MET A 91 -19.79 -4.57 -19.62
CA MET A 91 -18.41 -4.06 -19.53
C MET A 91 -18.07 -3.07 -20.63
N VAL A 92 -18.90 -2.05 -20.81
CA VAL A 92 -18.76 -1.02 -21.85
C VAL A 92 -17.45 -0.24 -21.68
N ASP A 93 -17.04 0.03 -20.44
CA ASP A 93 -15.82 0.80 -20.10
C ASP A 93 -14.52 0.11 -20.54
N GLN A 94 -14.59 -1.18 -20.89
CA GLN A 94 -13.45 -1.98 -21.35
C GLN A 94 -13.57 -2.39 -22.83
N GLY A 95 -14.39 -1.69 -23.60
CA GLY A 95 -14.55 -1.95 -25.03
C GLY A 95 -15.60 -3.01 -25.39
N GLY A 96 -16.52 -3.32 -24.47
CA GLY A 96 -17.62 -4.27 -24.69
C GLY A 96 -17.33 -5.68 -24.18
N PRO A 97 -18.05 -6.69 -24.66
CA PRO A 97 -17.94 -8.06 -24.17
C PRO A 97 -16.50 -8.60 -24.34
N VAL A 98 -16.02 -9.27 -23.29
CA VAL A 98 -14.68 -9.87 -23.29
C VAL A 98 -14.59 -10.94 -24.37
N LYS A 99 -13.59 -10.83 -25.24
CA LYS A 99 -13.32 -11.82 -26.29
C LYS A 99 -12.64 -13.07 -25.72
N PRO A 100 -12.66 -14.20 -26.44
CA PRO A 100 -11.89 -15.37 -26.03
C PRO A 100 -10.42 -15.02 -25.75
N ARG A 101 -9.90 -15.45 -24.61
CA ARG A 101 -8.54 -15.19 -24.08
C ARG A 101 -8.31 -13.78 -23.49
N GLU A 102 -9.28 -12.90 -23.46
CA GLU A 102 -9.20 -11.67 -22.72
C GLU A 102 -9.51 -11.92 -21.22
N ARG A 103 -8.90 -11.10 -20.36
CA ARG A 103 -9.08 -11.21 -18.91
C ARG A 103 -10.40 -10.58 -18.50
N PHE A 104 -11.25 -11.36 -17.81
CA PHE A 104 -12.47 -10.89 -17.18
C PHE A 104 -12.34 -11.00 -15.65
N MET A 105 -12.53 -9.90 -14.94
CA MET A 105 -12.42 -9.83 -13.48
C MET A 105 -13.77 -9.92 -12.76
N GLY A 106 -14.88 -9.89 -13.47
CA GLY A 106 -16.24 -10.01 -12.88
C GLY A 106 -16.73 -8.78 -12.14
N GLY A 107 -15.93 -7.73 -12.03
CA GLY A 107 -16.27 -6.51 -11.31
C GLY A 107 -15.12 -5.52 -11.28
N ALA A 108 -15.39 -4.37 -10.68
CA ALA A 108 -14.43 -3.30 -10.50
C ALA A 108 -14.48 -2.72 -9.08
N PRO A 109 -13.32 -2.34 -8.50
CA PRO A 109 -13.30 -1.59 -7.27
C PRO A 109 -13.83 -0.17 -7.50
N LYS A 110 -14.63 0.30 -6.57
CA LYS A 110 -15.11 1.68 -6.49
C LYS A 110 -14.64 2.31 -5.20
N THR A 111 -14.04 3.47 -5.28
CA THR A 111 -13.51 4.19 -4.11
C THR A 111 -14.39 5.41 -3.85
N PRO A 112 -15.29 5.36 -2.85
CA PRO A 112 -16.14 6.50 -2.52
C PRO A 112 -15.35 7.66 -1.93
N ASP A 113 -14.26 7.34 -1.21
CA ASP A 113 -13.40 8.30 -0.55
C ASP A 113 -12.02 8.32 -1.22
N ARG A 114 -11.32 9.46 -1.16
CA ARG A 114 -9.94 9.54 -1.64
C ARG A 114 -9.04 8.61 -0.83
N LEU A 115 -8.31 7.75 -1.50
CA LEU A 115 -7.24 6.97 -0.89
C LEU A 115 -6.01 7.84 -0.67
N TYR A 116 -5.29 7.58 0.41
CA TYR A 116 -4.01 8.22 0.72
C TYR A 116 -2.99 7.19 1.16
N GLY A 117 -1.79 7.60 1.46
CA GLY A 117 -0.75 6.71 1.97
C GLY A 117 -0.39 7.02 3.41
N SER A 118 0.39 6.13 4.01
CA SER A 118 1.11 6.42 5.24
C SER A 118 2.45 5.69 5.26
N LEU A 119 3.41 6.25 5.97
CA LEU A 119 4.61 5.56 6.43
C LEU A 119 4.49 5.41 7.95
N LYS A 120 4.59 4.18 8.44
CA LYS A 120 4.47 3.86 9.88
C LYS A 120 5.77 3.29 10.40
N ALA A 121 6.20 3.76 11.56
CA ALA A 121 7.25 3.13 12.36
C ALA A 121 6.59 2.31 13.46
N ILE A 122 6.83 1.01 13.47
CA ILE A 122 6.15 0.05 14.33
C ILE A 122 7.21 -0.71 15.15
N ASP A 123 6.97 -0.87 16.43
CA ASP A 123 7.70 -1.83 17.25
C ASP A 123 7.19 -3.24 16.94
N PRO A 124 7.99 -4.11 16.27
CA PRO A 124 7.52 -5.43 15.86
C PRO A 124 7.31 -6.40 17.03
N ALA A 125 7.88 -6.12 18.21
CA ALA A 125 7.70 -6.98 19.38
C ALA A 125 6.34 -6.76 20.06
N THR A 126 5.80 -5.54 19.97
CA THR A 126 4.54 -5.17 20.62
C THR A 126 3.41 -4.89 19.63
N GLY A 127 3.72 -4.63 18.35
CA GLY A 127 2.79 -4.14 17.36
C GLY A 127 2.40 -2.66 17.54
N GLU A 128 3.05 -1.95 18.47
CA GLU A 128 2.75 -0.55 18.74
C GLU A 128 3.27 0.36 17.63
N ILE A 129 2.41 1.24 17.14
CA ILE A 129 2.80 2.27 16.17
C ILE A 129 3.44 3.42 16.95
N LYS A 130 4.74 3.64 16.73
CA LYS A 130 5.52 4.69 17.40
C LYS A 130 5.46 6.04 16.68
N ALA A 131 5.38 6.02 15.37
CA ALA A 131 5.24 7.22 14.55
C ALA A 131 4.46 6.95 13.27
N VAL A 132 3.79 7.97 12.75
CA VAL A 132 3.04 7.92 11.49
C VAL A 132 3.28 9.20 10.70
N GLN A 133 3.73 9.06 9.47
CA GLN A 133 3.73 10.13 8.47
C GLN A 133 2.60 9.88 7.48
N LYS A 134 1.63 10.78 7.43
CA LYS A 134 0.57 10.74 6.43
C LYS A 134 1.11 11.23 5.09
N LEU A 135 0.79 10.51 4.01
CA LEU A 135 1.20 10.82 2.64
C LEU A 135 -0.03 11.22 1.83
N GLU A 136 0.13 12.19 0.95
CA GLU A 136 -0.95 12.73 0.12
C GLU A 136 -1.59 11.65 -0.78
N TYR A 137 -0.76 10.75 -1.34
CA TYR A 137 -1.19 9.72 -2.28
C TYR A 137 -0.97 8.32 -1.71
N PRO A 138 -1.74 7.31 -2.16
CA PRO A 138 -1.46 5.92 -1.85
C PRO A 138 0.01 5.60 -2.12
N ASN A 139 0.67 4.91 -1.21
CA ASN A 139 2.08 4.57 -1.41
C ASN A 139 2.24 3.09 -1.79
N MET A 140 2.97 2.85 -2.88
CA MET A 140 3.34 1.53 -3.37
C MET A 140 4.86 1.45 -3.64
N ALA A 141 5.66 2.26 -2.95
CA ALA A 141 7.12 2.21 -3.02
C ALA A 141 7.70 1.43 -1.84
N GLY A 142 8.85 0.84 -2.04
CA GLY A 142 9.60 0.22 -0.95
C GLY A 142 10.33 1.24 -0.10
N VAL A 143 10.66 0.86 1.13
CA VAL A 143 11.34 1.68 2.14
C VAL A 143 12.80 1.26 2.27
N LEU A 144 13.69 2.22 2.47
CA LEU A 144 15.06 2.01 2.90
C LEU A 144 15.29 2.67 4.26
N ALA A 145 15.73 1.92 5.27
CA ALA A 145 16.24 2.46 6.53
C ALA A 145 17.78 2.38 6.54
N THR A 146 18.42 3.39 7.10
CA THR A 146 19.89 3.48 7.19
C THR A 146 20.36 3.54 8.63
N ALA A 147 21.61 3.14 8.88
CA ALA A 147 22.26 3.27 10.18
C ALA A 147 22.44 4.75 10.63
N GLY A 148 22.38 5.70 9.69
CA GLY A 148 22.38 7.15 9.96
C GLY A 148 21.03 7.70 10.44
N ASN A 149 20.08 6.83 10.85
CA ASN A 149 18.75 7.21 11.32
C ASN A 149 17.93 7.99 10.29
N LEU A 150 18.07 7.66 9.01
CA LEU A 150 17.22 8.15 7.94
C LEU A 150 16.40 7.01 7.35
N VAL A 151 15.16 7.33 6.99
CA VAL A 151 14.25 6.45 6.25
C VAL A 151 13.92 7.11 4.92
N PHE A 152 14.22 6.42 3.81
CA PHE A 152 13.96 6.94 2.47
C PHE A 152 12.74 6.27 1.84
N LEU A 153 11.92 7.07 1.17
CA LEU A 153 10.70 6.63 0.51
C LEU A 153 10.45 7.44 -0.76
N GLY A 154 10.02 6.76 -1.81
CA GLY A 154 9.53 7.40 -3.03
C GLY A 154 8.01 7.55 -3.03
N HIS A 155 7.50 8.54 -3.77
CA HIS A 155 6.07 8.85 -3.87
C HIS A 155 5.58 8.82 -5.32
N TYR A 156 4.27 8.73 -5.50
CA TYR A 156 3.65 8.74 -6.83
C TYR A 156 3.71 10.09 -7.54
N ASP A 157 3.81 11.19 -6.83
CA ASP A 157 3.99 12.53 -7.38
C ASP A 157 5.42 12.83 -7.86
N GLY A 158 6.31 11.84 -7.71
CA GLY A 158 7.73 11.95 -8.06
C GLY A 158 8.60 12.49 -6.94
N THR A 159 8.06 12.72 -5.75
CA THR A 159 8.85 13.13 -4.59
C THR A 159 9.66 11.95 -4.06
N PHE A 160 10.96 12.13 -3.91
CA PHE A 160 11.85 11.25 -3.17
C PHE A 160 12.21 11.95 -1.86
N ALA A 161 11.88 11.34 -0.73
CA ALA A 161 12.01 11.97 0.57
C ALA A 161 12.83 11.14 1.56
N ALA A 162 13.51 11.84 2.47
CA ALA A 162 14.19 11.30 3.64
C ALA A 162 13.48 11.79 4.90
N TYR A 163 13.20 10.85 5.80
CA TYR A 163 12.52 11.07 7.06
C TYR A 163 13.43 10.72 8.24
N ASP A 164 13.26 11.41 9.35
CA ASP A 164 13.87 11.00 10.63
C ASP A 164 13.33 9.63 11.06
N ALA A 165 14.20 8.70 11.41
CA ALA A 165 13.83 7.33 11.69
C ALA A 165 12.95 7.13 12.94
N LYS A 166 12.99 8.06 13.91
CA LYS A 166 12.20 7.97 15.14
C LYS A 166 10.84 8.64 15.02
N THR A 167 10.83 9.82 14.39
CA THR A 167 9.65 10.70 14.37
C THR A 167 8.89 10.66 13.07
N LEU A 168 9.51 10.17 12.01
CA LEU A 168 9.04 10.22 10.62
C LEU A 168 8.78 11.64 10.10
N ASN A 169 9.35 12.68 10.74
CA ASN A 169 9.34 14.01 10.20
C ASN A 169 10.19 14.06 8.93
N GLU A 170 9.68 14.72 7.89
CA GLU A 170 10.44 14.94 6.65
C GLU A 170 11.65 15.83 6.95
N MET A 171 12.83 15.33 6.60
CA MET A 171 14.11 16.01 6.76
C MET A 171 14.61 16.62 5.45
N TRP A 172 14.29 15.98 4.35
CA TRP A 172 14.69 16.38 3.01
C TRP A 172 13.77 15.75 1.97
N SER A 173 13.55 16.46 0.87
CA SER A 173 12.88 15.92 -0.30
C SER A 173 13.37 16.54 -1.59
N PHE A 174 13.22 15.80 -2.69
CA PHE A 174 13.54 16.23 -4.03
C PHE A 174 12.54 15.61 -5.00
N ASN A 175 11.95 16.43 -5.88
CA ASN A 175 11.03 15.90 -6.89
C ASN A 175 11.81 15.53 -8.17
N VAL A 176 11.77 14.23 -8.52
CA VAL A 176 12.45 13.68 -9.70
C VAL A 176 11.58 13.73 -10.96
N GLY A 177 10.38 14.27 -10.87
CA GLY A 177 9.48 14.49 -12.01
C GLY A 177 8.77 13.23 -12.54
N SER A 178 8.98 12.07 -11.93
CA SER A 178 8.39 10.79 -12.37
C SER A 178 8.04 9.93 -11.18
N PRO A 179 6.93 9.17 -11.21
CA PRO A 179 6.47 8.33 -10.10
C PRO A 179 7.54 7.34 -9.64
N ILE A 180 7.61 7.08 -8.34
CA ILE A 180 8.56 6.16 -7.74
C ILE A 180 7.80 4.99 -7.09
N GLN A 181 8.13 3.75 -7.48
CA GLN A 181 7.64 2.52 -6.84
C GLN A 181 8.81 1.63 -6.38
N ALA A 182 9.98 1.77 -6.99
CA ALA A 182 11.14 0.97 -6.61
C ALA A 182 11.62 1.33 -5.19
N PRO A 183 12.07 0.33 -4.41
CA PRO A 183 12.75 0.58 -3.17
C PRO A 183 14.09 1.28 -3.44
N PRO A 184 14.47 2.29 -2.65
CA PRO A 184 15.80 2.85 -2.69
C PRO A 184 16.84 1.84 -2.20
N VAL A 185 18.08 2.00 -2.64
CA VAL A 185 19.23 1.24 -2.15
C VAL A 185 20.34 2.19 -1.71
N THR A 186 21.14 1.77 -0.74
CA THR A 186 22.35 2.52 -0.34
C THR A 186 23.60 1.69 -0.56
N TYR A 187 24.68 2.37 -0.93
CA TYR A 187 26.01 1.78 -1.13
C TYR A 187 27.10 2.82 -0.86
N ALA A 188 28.33 2.37 -0.70
CA ALA A 188 29.48 3.25 -0.52
C ALA A 188 30.55 2.97 -1.56
N VAL A 189 31.20 4.03 -2.07
CA VAL A 189 32.34 3.97 -2.95
C VAL A 189 33.42 4.92 -2.42
N ASN A 190 34.60 4.40 -2.20
CA ASN A 190 35.75 5.17 -1.65
C ASN A 190 35.41 5.94 -0.35
N GLY A 191 34.63 5.33 0.52
CA GLY A 191 34.21 5.93 1.80
C GLY A 191 33.08 6.97 1.70
N LYS A 192 32.61 7.29 0.52
CA LYS A 192 31.45 8.16 0.31
C LYS A 192 30.17 7.34 0.12
N GLN A 193 29.14 7.69 0.89
CA GLN A 193 27.83 7.02 0.83
C GLN A 193 26.95 7.63 -0.29
N TYR A 194 26.20 6.76 -0.93
CA TYR A 194 25.22 7.10 -1.97
C TYR A 194 23.90 6.44 -1.69
N VAL A 195 22.82 7.08 -2.11
CA VAL A 195 21.49 6.50 -2.17
C VAL A 195 21.02 6.55 -3.62
N ALA A 196 20.59 5.41 -4.14
CA ALA A 196 20.09 5.30 -5.51
C ALA A 196 18.64 4.84 -5.51
N VAL A 197 17.86 5.36 -6.46
CA VAL A 197 16.46 4.98 -6.67
C VAL A 197 16.12 4.94 -8.15
N LEU A 198 15.45 3.88 -8.58
CA LEU A 198 14.84 3.79 -9.92
C LEU A 198 13.51 4.51 -9.92
N VAL A 199 13.28 5.36 -10.90
CA VAL A 199 12.03 6.10 -11.10
C VAL A 199 11.36 5.68 -12.40
N GLY A 200 10.09 6.07 -12.61
CA GLY A 200 9.37 5.75 -13.84
C GLY A 200 8.30 4.67 -13.64
N ALA A 201 7.68 4.64 -12.49
CA ALA A 201 6.58 3.72 -12.20
C ALA A 201 5.37 3.94 -13.13
N ARG A 202 4.67 2.86 -13.42
CA ARG A 202 3.39 2.94 -14.13
C ARG A 202 2.33 3.58 -13.24
N MET A 203 1.61 4.57 -13.79
CA MET A 203 0.41 5.08 -13.15
C MET A 203 -0.73 4.07 -13.28
N TRP A 204 -1.15 3.53 -12.16
CA TRP A 204 -2.29 2.62 -12.12
C TRP A 204 -3.61 3.38 -12.27
N PRO A 205 -4.61 2.86 -12.99
CA PRO A 205 -5.88 3.54 -13.20
C PRO A 205 -6.56 3.99 -11.90
N TYR A 206 -6.48 3.20 -10.83
CA TYR A 206 -7.09 3.57 -9.55
C TYR A 206 -6.35 4.73 -8.85
N ILE A 207 -5.04 4.92 -9.08
CA ILE A 207 -4.32 6.11 -8.61
C ILE A 207 -4.87 7.34 -9.32
N ILE A 208 -5.03 7.28 -10.64
CA ILE A 208 -5.57 8.39 -11.43
C ILE A 208 -7.02 8.71 -11.04
N GLN A 209 -7.83 7.70 -10.73
CA GLN A 209 -9.20 7.91 -10.23
C GLN A 209 -9.21 8.67 -8.88
N ASN A 210 -8.24 8.40 -8.02
CA ASN A 210 -8.14 9.03 -6.70
C ASN A 210 -7.34 10.34 -6.71
N ALA A 211 -6.44 10.51 -7.66
CA ALA A 211 -5.55 11.65 -7.82
C ALA A 211 -5.50 12.07 -9.30
N PRO A 212 -6.59 12.62 -9.85
CA PRO A 212 -6.66 12.98 -11.27
C PRO A 212 -5.63 14.02 -11.70
N GLU A 213 -5.11 14.80 -10.77
CA GLU A 213 -4.03 15.75 -10.97
C GLU A 213 -2.72 15.09 -11.43
N LEU A 214 -2.51 13.81 -11.10
CA LEU A 214 -1.34 13.04 -11.53
C LEU A 214 -1.48 12.44 -12.94
N LYS A 215 -2.64 12.59 -13.60
CA LYS A 215 -2.93 11.95 -14.90
C LYS A 215 -1.90 12.27 -15.98
N ASN A 216 -1.39 13.49 -15.96
CA ASN A 216 -0.45 14.00 -16.98
C ASN A 216 1.01 13.95 -16.50
N GLN A 217 1.28 13.32 -15.37
CA GLN A 217 2.65 13.18 -14.88
C GLN A 217 3.46 12.31 -15.85
N MET A 218 4.66 12.77 -16.20
CA MET A 218 5.56 12.03 -17.07
C MET A 218 6.07 10.76 -16.36
N THR A 219 6.17 9.67 -17.10
CA THR A 219 6.65 8.36 -16.59
C THR A 219 7.96 7.98 -17.27
N ALA A 220 8.97 8.82 -17.12
CA ALA A 220 10.31 8.56 -17.68
C ALA A 220 11.10 7.64 -16.72
N SER A 221 11.68 6.56 -17.26
CA SER A 221 12.51 5.64 -16.46
C SER A 221 13.92 6.18 -16.35
N MET A 222 14.36 6.45 -15.13
CA MET A 222 15.72 6.94 -14.83
C MET A 222 16.24 6.35 -13.53
N LEU A 223 17.57 6.30 -13.40
CA LEU A 223 18.25 6.03 -12.14
C LEU A 223 18.78 7.35 -11.58
N TYR A 224 18.27 7.74 -10.42
CA TYR A 224 18.82 8.86 -9.65
C TYR A 224 19.78 8.34 -8.60
N VAL A 225 20.90 9.04 -8.45
CA VAL A 225 21.91 8.76 -7.44
C VAL A 225 22.21 10.04 -6.67
N PHE A 226 22.00 9.99 -5.37
CA PHE A 226 22.27 11.09 -4.44
C PHE A 226 23.52 10.74 -3.61
N SER A 227 24.37 11.71 -3.34
CA SER A 227 25.48 11.56 -2.39
C SER A 227 25.08 12.17 -1.05
N LEU A 228 25.31 11.46 0.00
CA LEU A 228 25.17 11.93 1.38
C LEU A 228 26.46 12.59 1.86
#